data_132ea09ebb524f853104e6754c1620eb
#
_entry.id   132ea09ebb524f853104e6754c1620eb
#
_cell.length_a   1.000
_cell.length_b   1.000
_cell.length_c   1.000
_cell.angle_alpha   90.00
_cell.angle_beta   90.00
_cell.angle_gamma   90.00
#
_symmetry.space_group_name_H-M   'P 1'
#
loop_
_entity.id
_entity.type
_entity.pdbx_description
1 polymer ?
#
loop_
_entity_poly.entity_id
_entity_poly.type
_entity_poly.pdbx_seq_one_letter_code
_entity_poly.pdbx_strand_id
1 'polypeptide(L)'
;MNLNKDNIEIKNEENFQKLDVVDNPSVNALHPSLFVGNNYWQTTLSSPINFNGVGLHSGKEVHISIKPAKENSGICFLRTDLEDDEDKRVIRAIYSMVSDTSLCTAIQNEFGVKVSTIEHIMAAFNGAGIDNALVELDSPEVPIMDGSSLPFINLIEDTGIKQLSSKRKILKILKKIEVKEGNKICSLSPSDGFDFIAEIDFESPAVGKQSASLSIDNYEFKEFAANARTFGFMKDVEYMKSLGLGLGGNLENCIIIDNDKIMNPDGLRHENEFSRHKLLDAVGDMYTAGYKIQGSYLGIRSGHYMNNLLLKEVFSSSSNYKIIDSLEPLAENIEMSIGSESLVS
;
A
#
# COMPACT_ATOMS: atom_id res chain seq x y z
N MET A 1 8.86 40.36 -21.73
CA MET A 1 9.71 39.86 -20.65
C MET A 1 9.65 38.35 -20.69
N ASN A 2 10.72 37.74 -21.20
CA ASN A 2 10.85 36.29 -21.35
C ASN A 2 11.17 35.67 -19.99
N LEU A 3 10.38 34.71 -19.56
CA LEU A 3 10.73 33.82 -18.47
C LEU A 3 11.17 32.48 -19.08
N ASN A 4 12.43 32.17 -18.91
CA ASN A 4 13.09 30.92 -19.30
C ASN A 4 12.38 29.74 -18.65
N LYS A 5 11.98 28.77 -19.47
CA LYS A 5 11.69 27.40 -19.05
C LYS A 5 12.99 26.64 -19.10
N ASP A 6 13.64 26.47 -17.96
CA ASP A 6 14.74 25.54 -17.84
C ASP A 6 14.18 24.11 -17.83
N ASN A 7 14.42 23.40 -18.94
CA ASN A 7 14.16 21.98 -19.10
C ASN A 7 15.10 21.21 -18.16
N ILE A 8 14.54 20.60 -17.13
CA ILE A 8 15.21 19.51 -16.43
C ILE A 8 14.92 18.24 -17.22
N GLU A 9 15.83 17.89 -18.14
CA GLU A 9 15.89 16.56 -18.76
C GLU A 9 16.27 15.55 -17.67
N ILE A 10 15.27 14.83 -17.15
CA ILE A 10 15.53 13.58 -16.41
C ILE A 10 15.75 12.50 -17.48
N LYS A 11 17.03 12.25 -17.80
CA LYS A 11 17.41 11.06 -18.56
C LYS A 11 17.23 9.82 -17.70
N ASN A 12 16.06 9.21 -17.75
CA ASN A 12 15.85 7.83 -17.35
C ASN A 12 15.57 7.01 -18.62
N GLU A 13 16.62 6.76 -19.41
CA GLU A 13 16.65 5.63 -20.33
C GLU A 13 16.94 4.36 -19.51
N GLU A 14 15.98 3.85 -18.77
CA GLU A 14 15.94 2.45 -18.36
C GLU A 14 14.98 1.74 -19.30
N ASN A 15 15.55 0.92 -20.18
CA ASN A 15 14.88 0.04 -21.11
C ASN A 15 13.73 -0.69 -20.41
N PHE A 16 12.50 -0.51 -20.90
CA PHE A 16 11.36 -1.35 -20.59
C PHE A 16 11.70 -2.79 -21.02
N GLN A 17 12.29 -3.57 -20.13
CA GLN A 17 12.34 -5.01 -20.33
C GLN A 17 10.93 -5.54 -20.12
N LYS A 18 10.44 -6.30 -21.12
CA LYS A 18 9.17 -7.01 -21.08
C LYS A 18 8.98 -7.66 -19.69
N LEU A 19 7.86 -7.40 -19.03
CA LEU A 19 7.53 -8.01 -17.74
C LEU A 19 7.39 -9.52 -17.95
N ASP A 20 8.46 -10.27 -17.66
CA ASP A 20 8.43 -11.71 -17.75
C ASP A 20 7.72 -12.30 -16.51
N VAL A 21 6.57 -12.91 -16.73
CA VAL A 21 5.85 -13.72 -15.75
C VAL A 21 6.66 -15.00 -15.50
N VAL A 22 6.82 -15.37 -14.23
CA VAL A 22 7.54 -16.60 -13.86
C VAL A 22 6.59 -17.78 -13.90
N ASP A 23 6.55 -18.51 -15.03
CA ASP A 23 5.87 -19.79 -15.12
C ASP A 23 6.83 -20.91 -14.67
N ASN A 24 6.87 -21.24 -13.37
CA ASN A 24 7.44 -22.52 -12.93
C ASN A 24 6.97 -22.93 -11.51
N PRO A 25 6.29 -24.09 -11.33
CA PRO A 25 5.65 -24.47 -10.06
C PRO A 25 6.52 -25.34 -9.13
N SER A 26 7.83 -25.21 -9.12
CA SER A 26 8.66 -26.06 -8.25
C SER A 26 9.73 -25.30 -7.47
N VAL A 27 9.29 -24.55 -6.45
CA VAL A 27 10.17 -24.16 -5.31
C VAL A 27 9.29 -24.06 -4.07
N ASN A 28 9.74 -24.66 -2.97
CA ASN A 28 9.05 -24.73 -1.68
C ASN A 28 8.49 -23.38 -1.24
N ALA A 29 7.16 -23.25 -1.25
CA ALA A 29 6.47 -22.13 -0.61
C ALA A 29 6.75 -22.20 0.89
N LEU A 30 7.33 -21.14 1.45
CA LEU A 30 7.55 -21.04 2.89
C LEU A 30 6.24 -20.62 3.56
N HIS A 31 5.90 -21.21 4.68
CA HIS A 31 4.72 -20.86 5.44
C HIS A 31 4.81 -19.40 5.93
N PRO A 32 3.71 -18.60 5.94
CA PRO A 32 3.72 -17.17 6.32
C PRO A 32 4.39 -16.88 7.66
N SER A 33 4.28 -17.79 8.63
CA SER A 33 4.94 -17.68 9.94
C SER A 33 6.48 -17.66 9.90
N LEU A 34 7.09 -18.02 8.75
CA LEU A 34 8.54 -17.96 8.56
C LEU A 34 9.06 -16.60 8.08
N PHE A 35 8.15 -15.66 7.75
CA PHE A 35 8.51 -14.33 7.27
C PHE A 35 8.66 -13.27 8.37
N VAL A 36 8.40 -13.63 9.62
CA VAL A 36 8.69 -12.78 10.77
C VAL A 36 10.20 -12.60 10.86
N GLY A 37 10.71 -11.47 10.34
CA GLY A 37 12.12 -11.08 10.45
C GLY A 37 12.98 -11.19 9.20
N ASN A 38 12.53 -11.77 8.08
CA ASN A 38 13.37 -11.87 6.87
C ASN A 38 13.05 -10.75 5.85
N ASN A 39 13.36 -9.51 6.23
CA ASN A 39 13.23 -8.33 5.35
C ASN A 39 14.41 -8.16 4.38
N TYR A 40 15.29 -9.16 4.24
CA TYR A 40 16.54 -9.01 3.50
C TYR A 40 16.37 -9.15 1.99
N TRP A 41 15.62 -10.17 1.54
CA TRP A 41 15.41 -10.46 0.15
C TRP A 41 14.09 -9.90 -0.35
N GLN A 42 14.06 -9.52 -1.64
CA GLN A 42 12.81 -9.21 -2.31
C GLN A 42 11.91 -10.44 -2.36
N THR A 43 10.61 -10.18 -2.42
CA THR A 43 9.59 -11.23 -2.45
C THR A 43 8.59 -10.98 -3.57
N THR A 44 7.90 -12.07 -3.93
CA THR A 44 6.74 -12.08 -4.81
C THR A 44 5.76 -13.17 -4.34
N LEU A 45 4.63 -13.32 -5.01
CA LEU A 45 3.68 -14.40 -4.75
C LEU A 45 4.25 -15.76 -5.18
N SER A 46 3.85 -16.86 -4.51
CA SER A 46 4.25 -18.22 -4.91
C SER A 46 3.53 -18.70 -6.16
N SER A 47 2.28 -18.27 -6.38
CA SER A 47 1.47 -18.58 -7.55
C SER A 47 0.47 -17.44 -7.82
N PRO A 48 -0.20 -17.40 -9.00
CA PRO A 48 -1.21 -16.40 -9.28
C PRO A 48 -2.43 -16.51 -8.36
N ILE A 49 -3.00 -15.36 -8.01
CA ILE A 49 -4.27 -15.22 -7.28
C ILE A 49 -5.32 -14.68 -8.25
N ASN A 50 -6.48 -15.32 -8.32
CA ASN A 50 -7.60 -14.85 -9.15
C ASN A 50 -8.84 -14.67 -8.28
N PHE A 51 -9.49 -13.53 -8.41
CA PHE A 51 -10.73 -13.21 -7.73
C PHE A 51 -11.51 -12.14 -8.48
N ASN A 52 -12.74 -11.90 -8.08
CA ASN A 52 -13.57 -10.82 -8.59
C ASN A 52 -14.21 -10.05 -7.44
N GLY A 53 -14.68 -8.87 -7.74
CA GLY A 53 -15.37 -7.99 -6.80
C GLY A 53 -15.98 -6.81 -7.53
N VAL A 54 -16.37 -5.78 -6.79
CA VAL A 54 -17.03 -4.59 -7.31
C VAL A 54 -16.21 -3.35 -6.98
N GLY A 55 -16.04 -2.46 -7.95
CA GLY A 55 -15.42 -1.16 -7.72
C GLY A 55 -16.28 -0.26 -6.85
N LEU A 56 -15.70 0.38 -5.83
CA LEU A 56 -16.44 1.25 -4.89
C LEU A 56 -17.12 2.42 -5.61
N HIS A 57 -16.38 3.08 -6.50
CA HIS A 57 -16.88 4.28 -7.18
C HIS A 57 -17.65 3.92 -8.44
N SER A 58 -17.14 3.02 -9.26
CA SER A 58 -17.73 2.64 -10.55
C SER A 58 -18.98 1.77 -10.42
N GLY A 59 -19.08 0.99 -9.35
CA GLY A 59 -20.13 -0.04 -9.18
C GLY A 59 -20.02 -1.19 -10.19
N LYS A 60 -18.93 -1.27 -10.93
CA LYS A 60 -18.72 -2.31 -11.95
C LYS A 60 -18.08 -3.54 -11.34
N GLU A 61 -18.43 -4.70 -11.86
CA GLU A 61 -17.72 -5.94 -11.60
C GLU A 61 -16.31 -5.85 -12.17
N VAL A 62 -15.32 -6.38 -11.44
CA VAL A 62 -13.91 -6.37 -11.77
C VAL A 62 -13.35 -7.77 -11.57
N HIS A 63 -12.74 -8.32 -12.62
CA HIS A 63 -11.93 -9.53 -12.51
C HIS A 63 -10.47 -9.14 -12.38
N ILE A 64 -9.80 -9.72 -11.39
CA ILE A 64 -8.43 -9.39 -11.07
C ILE A 64 -7.58 -10.66 -10.98
N SER A 65 -6.36 -10.59 -11.52
CA SER A 65 -5.34 -11.62 -11.39
C SER A 65 -4.06 -10.98 -10.87
N ILE A 66 -3.60 -11.40 -9.70
CA ILE A 66 -2.32 -10.95 -9.16
C ILE A 66 -1.30 -12.03 -9.46
N LYS A 67 -0.30 -11.72 -10.27
CA LYS A 67 0.73 -12.66 -10.72
C LYS A 67 2.08 -12.41 -10.05
N PRO A 68 2.87 -13.46 -9.80
CA PRO A 68 4.27 -13.30 -9.43
C PRO A 68 5.02 -12.47 -10.46
N ALA A 69 5.94 -11.61 -10.00
CA ALA A 69 6.80 -10.82 -10.86
C ALA A 69 8.28 -11.01 -10.50
N LYS A 70 9.18 -10.70 -11.44
CA LYS A 70 10.63 -10.81 -11.27
C LYS A 70 11.15 -9.75 -10.29
N GLU A 71 12.41 -9.93 -9.90
CA GLU A 71 13.15 -8.96 -9.10
C GLU A 71 13.13 -7.57 -9.75
N ASN A 72 12.99 -6.55 -8.91
CA ASN A 72 13.02 -5.13 -9.29
C ASN A 72 11.87 -4.69 -10.21
N SER A 73 10.84 -5.52 -10.40
CA SER A 73 9.62 -5.11 -11.13
C SER A 73 8.82 -4.07 -10.35
N GLY A 74 8.84 -4.15 -9.00
CA GLY A 74 7.92 -3.40 -8.17
C GLY A 74 6.48 -3.89 -8.34
N ILE A 75 5.52 -3.07 -7.92
CA ILE A 75 4.10 -3.32 -8.15
C ILE A 75 3.66 -2.62 -9.43
N CYS A 76 3.11 -3.40 -10.36
CA CYS A 76 2.59 -2.90 -11.63
C CYS A 76 1.13 -3.33 -11.81
N PHE A 77 0.35 -2.47 -12.46
CA PHE A 77 -1.05 -2.73 -12.84
C PHE A 77 -1.16 -2.82 -14.36
N LEU A 78 -1.86 -3.82 -14.87
CA LEU A 78 -2.10 -4.02 -16.29
C LEU A 78 -3.61 -4.04 -16.58
N ARG A 79 -4.08 -3.14 -17.44
CA ARG A 79 -5.47 -3.08 -17.92
C ARG A 79 -5.69 -4.08 -19.04
N THR A 80 -6.43 -5.16 -18.76
CA THR A 80 -6.67 -6.25 -19.72
C THR A 80 -7.86 -6.02 -20.64
N ASP A 81 -8.74 -5.10 -20.32
CA ASP A 81 -9.91 -4.69 -21.10
C ASP A 81 -9.59 -3.73 -22.26
N LEU A 82 -8.35 -3.25 -22.36
CA LEU A 82 -7.89 -2.37 -23.41
C LEU A 82 -7.20 -3.17 -24.52
N GLU A 83 -7.35 -2.73 -25.78
CA GLU A 83 -6.82 -3.42 -26.98
C GLU A 83 -5.42 -2.93 -27.41
N ASP A 84 -4.86 -1.95 -26.71
CA ASP A 84 -3.51 -1.43 -27.02
C ASP A 84 -2.39 -2.43 -26.73
N ASP A 85 -1.18 -2.12 -27.19
CA ASP A 85 0.04 -2.85 -26.84
C ASP A 85 0.21 -2.93 -25.30
N GLU A 86 0.74 -4.04 -24.81
CA GLU A 86 0.89 -4.27 -23.36
C GLU A 86 1.66 -3.16 -22.67
N ASP A 87 2.75 -2.67 -23.26
CA ASP A 87 3.58 -1.59 -22.72
C ASP A 87 2.79 -0.30 -22.49
N LYS A 88 1.75 -0.04 -23.27
CA LYS A 88 0.88 1.12 -23.11
C LYS A 88 -0.19 0.94 -22.04
N ARG A 89 -0.50 -0.30 -21.67
CA ARG A 89 -1.54 -0.65 -20.70
C ARG A 89 -1.02 -0.86 -19.29
N VAL A 90 0.31 -0.95 -19.13
CA VAL A 90 0.97 -1.12 -17.84
C VAL A 90 1.16 0.22 -17.14
N ILE A 91 0.90 0.24 -15.82
CA ILE A 91 1.12 1.40 -14.95
C ILE A 91 1.90 0.94 -13.74
N ARG A 92 3.07 1.55 -13.47
CA ARG A 92 3.80 1.30 -12.24
C ARG A 92 3.12 2.02 -11.06
N ALA A 93 2.96 1.33 -9.94
CA ALA A 93 2.40 1.94 -8.72
C ALA A 93 3.45 2.78 -7.98
N ILE A 94 3.84 3.90 -8.58
CA ILE A 94 4.82 4.84 -8.00
C ILE A 94 4.24 6.24 -7.87
N TYR A 95 4.74 7.00 -6.90
CA TYR A 95 4.23 8.32 -6.51
C TYR A 95 4.11 9.31 -7.67
N SER A 96 5.01 9.21 -8.67
CA SER A 96 4.99 10.10 -9.85
C SER A 96 3.88 9.76 -10.85
N MET A 97 3.32 8.56 -10.79
CA MET A 97 2.16 8.13 -11.59
C MET A 97 0.82 8.40 -10.91
N VAL A 98 0.81 8.89 -9.65
CA VAL A 98 -0.42 9.27 -8.97
C VAL A 98 -1.01 10.50 -9.67
N SER A 99 -2.22 10.31 -10.23
CA SER A 99 -2.92 11.30 -11.07
C SER A 99 -4.12 11.94 -10.39
N ASP A 100 -4.72 11.25 -9.43
CA ASP A 100 -5.90 11.72 -8.70
C ASP A 100 -5.88 11.20 -7.26
N THR A 101 -6.26 12.07 -6.32
CA THR A 101 -6.27 11.80 -4.88
C THR A 101 -7.52 12.35 -4.20
N SER A 102 -8.58 12.61 -4.97
CA SER A 102 -9.79 13.28 -4.46
C SER A 102 -10.57 12.42 -3.48
N LEU A 103 -10.78 11.13 -3.80
CA LEU A 103 -11.54 10.17 -2.98
C LEU A 103 -10.81 8.84 -2.77
N CYS A 104 -9.80 8.57 -3.58
CA CYS A 104 -8.96 7.37 -3.53
C CYS A 104 -7.60 7.72 -4.15
N THR A 105 -6.65 6.83 -4.07
CA THR A 105 -5.40 6.96 -4.83
C THR A 105 -5.55 6.31 -6.20
N ALA A 106 -5.41 7.13 -7.24
CA ALA A 106 -5.43 6.67 -8.62
C ALA A 106 -4.08 6.94 -9.31
N ILE A 107 -3.63 5.98 -10.10
CA ILE A 107 -2.42 6.07 -10.92
C ILE A 107 -2.78 6.10 -12.40
N GLN A 108 -1.96 6.79 -13.19
CA GLN A 108 -2.14 6.91 -14.63
C GLN A 108 -0.77 7.00 -15.32
N ASN A 109 -0.62 6.30 -16.44
CA ASN A 109 0.58 6.39 -17.26
C ASN A 109 0.46 7.53 -18.31
N GLU A 110 1.52 7.73 -19.08
CA GLU A 110 1.60 8.76 -20.14
C GLU A 110 0.62 8.55 -21.29
N PHE A 111 0.10 7.34 -21.47
CA PHE A 111 -0.91 7.00 -22.49
C PHE A 111 -2.35 7.26 -22.01
N GLY A 112 -2.53 7.76 -20.78
CA GLY A 112 -3.84 8.04 -20.20
C GLY A 112 -4.55 6.82 -19.61
N VAL A 113 -3.87 5.67 -19.57
CA VAL A 113 -4.41 4.46 -18.91
C VAL A 113 -4.39 4.65 -17.40
N LYS A 114 -5.56 4.49 -16.76
CA LYS A 114 -5.77 4.79 -15.33
C LYS A 114 -6.24 3.55 -14.57
N VAL A 115 -5.78 3.43 -13.32
CA VAL A 115 -6.31 2.50 -12.30
C VAL A 115 -6.49 3.29 -11.00
N SER A 116 -7.64 3.15 -10.36
CA SER A 116 -8.03 3.85 -9.14
C SER A 116 -8.25 2.89 -7.95
N THR A 117 -8.36 3.45 -6.75
CA THR A 117 -8.61 2.73 -5.48
C THR A 117 -7.52 1.68 -5.20
N ILE A 118 -6.26 2.08 -5.40
CA ILE A 118 -5.12 1.16 -5.21
C ILE A 118 -4.64 1.10 -3.76
N GLU A 119 -5.00 2.02 -2.89
CA GLU A 119 -4.50 2.19 -1.53
C GLU A 119 -4.63 0.92 -0.68
N HIS A 120 -5.76 0.21 -0.74
CA HIS A 120 -6.00 -0.97 0.09
C HIS A 120 -5.17 -2.18 -0.33
N ILE A 121 -5.06 -2.45 -1.63
CA ILE A 121 -4.21 -3.54 -2.14
C ILE A 121 -2.72 -3.20 -1.96
N MET A 122 -2.33 -1.92 -2.12
CA MET A 122 -0.96 -1.47 -1.85
C MET A 122 -0.61 -1.60 -0.37
N ALA A 123 -1.55 -1.31 0.55
CA ALA A 123 -1.38 -1.55 1.97
C ALA A 123 -1.21 -3.05 2.28
N ALA A 124 -1.98 -3.92 1.61
CA ALA A 124 -1.83 -5.36 1.73
C ALA A 124 -0.46 -5.85 1.25
N PHE A 125 0.04 -5.37 0.10
CA PHE A 125 1.37 -5.72 -0.39
C PHE A 125 2.47 -5.25 0.57
N ASN A 126 2.39 -4.03 1.08
CA ASN A 126 3.34 -3.51 2.06
C ASN A 126 3.33 -4.32 3.36
N GLY A 127 2.14 -4.56 3.93
CA GLY A 127 1.97 -5.33 5.16
C GLY A 127 2.39 -6.79 5.04
N ALA A 128 2.09 -7.44 3.92
CA ALA A 128 2.52 -8.81 3.63
C ALA A 128 3.98 -8.91 3.16
N GLY A 129 4.64 -7.78 2.87
CA GLY A 129 6.03 -7.75 2.43
C GLY A 129 6.26 -8.20 0.99
N ILE A 130 5.29 -7.99 0.09
CA ILE A 130 5.41 -8.28 -1.35
C ILE A 130 6.07 -7.09 -2.05
N ASP A 131 7.26 -7.30 -2.62
CA ASP A 131 8.00 -6.27 -3.34
C ASP A 131 7.64 -6.22 -4.83
N ASN A 132 7.29 -7.35 -5.43
CA ASN A 132 7.10 -7.48 -6.87
C ASN A 132 5.81 -8.25 -7.18
N ALA A 133 4.90 -7.62 -7.93
CA ALA A 133 3.68 -8.24 -8.41
C ALA A 133 3.15 -7.55 -9.68
N LEU A 134 2.53 -8.32 -10.57
CA LEU A 134 1.73 -7.81 -11.68
C LEU A 134 0.26 -8.02 -11.35
N VAL A 135 -0.48 -6.92 -11.27
CA VAL A 135 -1.93 -6.89 -11.00
C VAL A 135 -2.65 -6.65 -12.32
N GLU A 136 -3.22 -7.70 -12.90
CA GLU A 136 -4.07 -7.60 -14.09
C GLU A 136 -5.52 -7.36 -13.68
N LEU A 137 -6.19 -6.43 -14.34
CA LEU A 137 -7.61 -6.15 -14.10
C LEU A 137 -8.31 -5.69 -15.39
N ASP A 138 -9.58 -6.05 -15.53
CA ASP A 138 -10.44 -5.72 -16.66
C ASP A 138 -11.31 -4.47 -16.44
N SER A 139 -10.91 -3.61 -15.50
CA SER A 139 -11.64 -2.39 -15.10
C SER A 139 -10.68 -1.29 -14.67
N PRO A 140 -11.07 -0.01 -14.73
CA PRO A 140 -10.24 1.11 -14.25
C PRO A 140 -10.18 1.24 -12.72
N GLU A 141 -10.74 0.31 -11.95
CA GLU A 141 -10.80 0.40 -10.50
C GLU A 141 -10.52 -0.95 -9.84
N VAL A 142 -9.67 -0.97 -8.80
CA VAL A 142 -9.47 -2.14 -7.95
C VAL A 142 -10.75 -2.42 -7.14
N PRO A 143 -11.20 -3.67 -7.00
CA PRO A 143 -12.40 -3.97 -6.23
C PRO A 143 -12.24 -3.62 -4.76
N ILE A 144 -13.31 -3.09 -4.16
CA ILE A 144 -13.29 -2.60 -2.77
C ILE A 144 -13.29 -3.75 -1.75
N MET A 145 -13.66 -4.94 -2.14
CA MET A 145 -13.84 -6.11 -1.28
C MET A 145 -14.81 -5.81 -0.11
N ASP A 146 -14.39 -6.02 1.12
CA ASP A 146 -15.15 -5.67 2.34
C ASP A 146 -14.87 -4.25 2.87
N GLY A 147 -14.17 -3.42 2.08
CA GLY A 147 -13.78 -2.07 2.46
C GLY A 147 -12.45 -1.96 3.21
N SER A 148 -11.74 -3.08 3.38
CA SER A 148 -10.46 -3.16 4.11
C SER A 148 -9.37 -3.82 3.27
N SER A 149 -8.15 -3.93 3.81
CA SER A 149 -7.05 -4.68 3.18
C SER A 149 -7.03 -6.16 3.52
N LEU A 150 -7.79 -6.59 4.53
CA LEU A 150 -7.73 -7.96 5.04
C LEU A 150 -8.02 -9.05 4.00
N PRO A 151 -9.02 -8.91 3.11
CA PRO A 151 -9.27 -9.91 2.07
C PRO A 151 -8.05 -10.13 1.15
N PHE A 152 -7.35 -9.07 0.78
CA PHE A 152 -6.13 -9.18 -0.03
C PHE A 152 -4.99 -9.88 0.72
N ILE A 153 -4.80 -9.58 2.02
CA ILE A 153 -3.81 -10.25 2.86
C ILE A 153 -4.11 -11.74 2.97
N ASN A 154 -5.35 -12.12 3.22
CA ASN A 154 -5.75 -13.53 3.32
C ASN A 154 -5.44 -14.27 2.01
N LEU A 155 -5.77 -13.70 0.85
CA LEU A 155 -5.44 -14.28 -0.46
C LEU A 155 -3.93 -14.44 -0.68
N ILE A 156 -3.11 -13.48 -0.23
CA ILE A 156 -1.65 -13.54 -0.30
C ILE A 156 -1.12 -14.66 0.60
N GLU A 157 -1.62 -14.76 1.83
CA GLU A 157 -1.22 -15.80 2.78
C GLU A 157 -1.60 -17.20 2.31
N ASP A 158 -2.82 -17.38 1.81
CA ASP A 158 -3.32 -18.67 1.28
C ASP A 158 -2.48 -19.14 0.08
N THR A 159 -2.03 -18.21 -0.74
CA THR A 159 -1.18 -18.49 -1.90
C THR A 159 0.27 -18.74 -1.52
N GLY A 160 0.74 -18.10 -0.47
CA GLY A 160 2.13 -18.10 -0.01
C GLY A 160 3.01 -17.07 -0.72
N ILE A 161 4.14 -16.82 -0.12
CA ILE A 161 5.14 -15.83 -0.56
C ILE A 161 6.41 -16.55 -1.00
N LYS A 162 6.97 -16.12 -2.13
CA LYS A 162 8.22 -16.63 -2.68
C LYS A 162 9.32 -15.60 -2.50
N GLN A 163 10.43 -16.01 -1.91
CA GLN A 163 11.64 -15.20 -1.85
C GLN A 163 12.35 -15.21 -3.21
N LEU A 164 12.87 -14.05 -3.60
CA LEU A 164 13.65 -13.83 -4.80
C LEU A 164 15.15 -13.72 -4.45
N SER A 165 16.02 -13.61 -5.47
CA SER A 165 17.48 -13.63 -5.29
C SER A 165 18.09 -12.22 -5.10
N SER A 166 17.34 -11.17 -5.36
CA SER A 166 17.81 -9.79 -5.19
C SER A 166 17.52 -9.26 -3.78
N LYS A 167 18.45 -8.46 -3.26
CA LYS A 167 18.27 -7.77 -1.97
C LYS A 167 17.12 -6.79 -2.04
N ARG A 168 16.36 -6.69 -0.95
CA ARG A 168 15.32 -5.67 -0.82
C ARG A 168 15.94 -4.29 -0.75
N LYS A 169 15.37 -3.35 -1.49
CA LYS A 169 15.72 -1.94 -1.42
C LYS A 169 14.82 -1.22 -0.40
N ILE A 170 15.43 -0.36 0.40
CA ILE A 170 14.76 0.41 1.45
C ILE A 170 15.03 1.89 1.21
N LEU A 171 13.98 2.68 1.26
CA LEU A 171 14.05 4.14 1.25
C LEU A 171 14.28 4.64 2.69
N LYS A 172 15.53 4.93 3.05
CA LYS A 172 15.87 5.48 4.36
C LYS A 172 15.71 7.00 4.36
N ILE A 173 14.91 7.51 5.28
CA ILE A 173 14.71 8.95 5.49
C ILE A 173 15.90 9.52 6.27
N LEU A 174 16.51 10.60 5.76
CA LEU A 174 17.72 11.19 6.33
C LEU A 174 17.48 12.42 7.21
N LYS A 175 16.37 13.13 6.98
CA LYS A 175 15.96 14.31 7.77
C LYS A 175 14.44 14.39 7.80
N LYS A 176 13.89 15.20 8.70
CA LYS A 176 12.44 15.45 8.73
C LYS A 176 12.01 16.18 7.45
N ILE A 177 11.01 15.63 6.76
CA ILE A 177 10.29 16.25 5.66
C ILE A 177 8.85 16.44 6.12
N GLU A 178 8.28 17.63 5.89
CA GLU A 178 6.94 17.97 6.35
C GLU A 178 6.22 18.80 5.30
N VAL A 179 4.97 18.46 5.01
CA VAL A 179 4.05 19.22 4.18
C VAL A 179 2.83 19.64 5.02
N LYS A 180 2.33 20.87 4.76
CA LYS A 180 1.20 21.44 5.50
C LYS A 180 0.21 22.10 4.54
N GLU A 181 -1.07 21.91 4.80
CA GLU A 181 -2.15 22.61 4.13
C GLU A 181 -3.26 22.92 5.12
N GLY A 182 -3.38 24.19 5.53
CA GLY A 182 -4.28 24.59 6.61
C GLY A 182 -3.95 23.86 7.92
N ASN A 183 -4.90 23.10 8.43
CA ASN A 183 -4.74 22.28 9.64
C ASN A 183 -4.33 20.83 9.39
N LYS A 184 -4.01 20.49 8.14
CA LYS A 184 -3.50 19.17 7.73
C LYS A 184 -1.99 19.17 7.77
N ILE A 185 -1.40 18.13 8.33
CA ILE A 185 0.05 17.94 8.41
C ILE A 185 0.36 16.51 7.99
N CYS A 186 1.39 16.35 7.19
CA CYS A 186 1.94 15.06 6.84
C CYS A 186 3.46 15.13 6.88
N SER A 187 4.13 14.23 7.57
CA SER A 187 5.59 14.25 7.69
C SER A 187 6.20 12.86 7.74
N LEU A 188 7.45 12.78 7.28
CA LEU A 188 8.35 11.65 7.47
C LEU A 188 9.59 12.13 8.22
N SER A 189 9.97 11.41 9.27
CA SER A 189 11.15 11.67 10.09
C SER A 189 12.08 10.47 10.11
N PRO A 190 13.39 10.65 10.29
CA PRO A 190 14.31 9.53 10.50
C PRO A 190 13.85 8.65 11.66
N SER A 191 13.86 7.34 11.44
CA SER A 191 13.64 6.28 12.43
C SER A 191 14.43 5.05 11.99
N ASP A 192 14.70 4.14 12.92
CA ASP A 192 15.28 2.84 12.59
C ASP A 192 14.20 1.80 12.20
N GLY A 193 12.93 2.09 12.48
CA GLY A 193 11.76 1.28 12.13
C GLY A 193 10.97 1.81 10.93
N PHE A 194 9.82 1.18 10.70
CA PHE A 194 8.82 1.55 9.69
C PHE A 194 7.52 1.92 10.42
N ASP A 195 7.51 3.12 11.01
CA ASP A 195 6.47 3.53 11.95
C ASP A 195 5.43 4.42 11.27
N PHE A 196 4.15 4.20 11.62
CA PHE A 196 3.04 5.00 11.12
C PHE A 196 2.17 5.49 12.27
N ILE A 197 1.84 6.78 12.23
CA ILE A 197 0.91 7.43 13.15
C ILE A 197 -0.13 8.20 12.33
N ALA A 198 -1.40 7.93 12.54
CA ALA A 198 -2.52 8.66 11.94
C ALA A 198 -3.40 9.26 13.01
N GLU A 199 -3.58 10.57 12.97
CA GLU A 199 -4.50 11.33 13.81
C GLU A 199 -5.60 11.94 12.95
N ILE A 200 -6.85 11.70 13.33
CA ILE A 200 -8.04 12.25 12.68
C ILE A 200 -8.83 13.11 13.65
N ASP A 201 -9.57 14.06 13.10
CA ASP A 201 -10.44 14.93 13.88
C ASP A 201 -11.60 15.39 12.98
N PHE A 202 -12.74 14.74 13.15
CA PHE A 202 -13.98 15.04 12.44
C PHE A 202 -14.98 15.70 13.35
N GLU A 203 -15.80 16.59 12.79
CA GLU A 203 -16.85 17.30 13.54
C GLU A 203 -17.95 16.36 14.04
N SER A 204 -18.23 15.27 13.31
CA SER A 204 -19.23 14.27 13.71
C SER A 204 -18.78 13.56 15.00
N PRO A 205 -19.60 13.57 16.06
CA PRO A 205 -19.29 12.87 17.32
C PRO A 205 -19.16 11.35 17.15
N ALA A 206 -19.74 10.77 16.08
CA ALA A 206 -19.58 9.34 15.78
C ALA A 206 -18.13 8.98 15.42
N VAL A 207 -17.36 9.93 14.92
CA VAL A 207 -15.93 9.77 14.57
C VAL A 207 -15.05 10.49 15.59
N GLY A 208 -15.27 11.80 15.76
CA GLY A 208 -14.53 12.65 16.69
C GLY A 208 -13.03 12.68 16.42
N LYS A 209 -12.29 12.79 17.53
CA LYS A 209 -10.82 12.72 17.56
C LYS A 209 -10.38 11.30 17.86
N GLN A 210 -9.57 10.73 16.96
CA GLN A 210 -8.99 9.40 17.14
C GLN A 210 -7.54 9.39 16.67
N SER A 211 -6.76 8.45 17.19
CA SER A 211 -5.41 8.16 16.70
C SER A 211 -5.18 6.65 16.60
N ALA A 212 -4.31 6.29 15.69
CA ALA A 212 -3.79 4.94 15.53
C ALA A 212 -2.29 5.00 15.25
N SER A 213 -1.53 4.07 15.80
CA SER A 213 -0.09 3.94 15.55
C SER A 213 0.29 2.49 15.36
N LEU A 214 1.24 2.23 14.48
CA LEU A 214 1.68 0.90 14.09
C LEU A 214 3.13 0.94 13.62
N SER A 215 3.93 -0.08 13.97
CA SER A 215 5.18 -0.40 13.28
C SER A 215 4.95 -1.60 12.35
N ILE A 216 5.25 -1.44 11.05
CA ILE A 216 4.99 -2.49 10.04
C ILE A 216 5.94 -3.68 10.17
N ASP A 217 7.06 -3.55 10.88
CA ASP A 217 8.04 -4.62 11.06
C ASP A 217 7.51 -5.83 11.85
N ASN A 218 6.47 -5.63 12.60
CA ASN A 218 5.93 -6.63 13.49
C ASN A 218 4.55 -7.04 12.98
N TYR A 219 4.29 -8.18 12.52
CA TYR A 219 3.03 -8.90 12.29
C TYR A 219 1.70 -8.16 12.63
N GLU A 220 1.83 -6.99 13.22
CA GLU A 220 0.74 -6.18 13.76
C GLU A 220 -0.17 -5.57 12.69
N PHE A 221 0.32 -5.39 11.43
CA PHE A 221 -0.50 -4.75 10.40
C PHE A 221 -1.80 -5.51 10.15
N LYS A 222 -1.71 -6.84 10.03
CA LYS A 222 -2.89 -7.69 9.80
C LYS A 222 -3.90 -7.57 10.93
N GLU A 223 -3.44 -7.73 12.17
CA GLU A 223 -4.29 -7.75 13.34
C GLU A 223 -4.79 -6.35 13.74
N PHE A 224 -3.96 -5.33 13.52
CA PHE A 224 -4.25 -3.99 14.00
C PHE A 224 -5.00 -3.14 12.98
N ALA A 225 -4.55 -3.09 11.72
CA ALA A 225 -5.05 -2.11 10.74
C ALA A 225 -5.74 -2.74 9.53
N ALA A 226 -5.30 -3.93 9.09
CA ALA A 226 -5.71 -4.48 7.80
C ALA A 226 -7.23 -4.71 7.68
N ASN A 227 -7.93 -4.95 8.78
CA ASN A 227 -9.38 -5.19 8.82
C ASN A 227 -10.22 -3.93 9.06
N ALA A 228 -9.61 -2.74 9.15
CA ALA A 228 -10.33 -1.49 9.31
C ALA A 228 -10.97 -1.08 7.97
N ARG A 229 -12.29 -0.85 7.99
CA ARG A 229 -13.07 -0.53 6.79
C ARG A 229 -13.04 0.94 6.43
N THR A 230 -13.14 1.23 5.14
CA THR A 230 -13.41 2.58 4.64
C THR A 230 -14.75 3.09 5.14
N PHE A 231 -14.89 4.42 5.18
CA PHE A 231 -16.10 5.06 5.73
C PHE A 231 -16.49 6.31 4.93
N GLY A 232 -17.78 6.64 5.01
CA GLY A 232 -18.32 7.84 4.40
C GLY A 232 -19.53 8.38 5.16
N PHE A 233 -19.86 9.63 4.89
CA PHE A 233 -21.03 10.30 5.48
C PHE A 233 -22.22 10.21 4.56
N MET A 234 -23.39 9.86 5.10
CA MET A 234 -24.63 9.76 4.32
C MET A 234 -24.96 11.06 3.57
N LYS A 235 -24.69 12.21 4.17
CA LYS A 235 -24.88 13.53 3.54
C LYS A 235 -24.11 13.71 2.24
N ASP A 236 -22.98 13.00 2.07
CA ASP A 236 -22.11 13.11 0.90
C ASP A 236 -22.47 12.04 -0.16
N VAL A 237 -23.23 11.00 0.21
CA VAL A 237 -23.55 9.85 -0.68
C VAL A 237 -24.36 10.32 -1.90
N GLU A 238 -25.39 11.14 -1.72
CA GLU A 238 -26.21 11.63 -2.83
C GLU A 238 -25.39 12.50 -3.80
N TYR A 239 -24.55 13.36 -3.26
CA TYR A 239 -23.65 14.18 -4.06
C TYR A 239 -22.65 13.31 -4.83
N MET A 240 -22.00 12.34 -4.18
CA MET A 240 -21.10 11.41 -4.87
C MET A 240 -21.79 10.63 -5.97
N LYS A 241 -23.01 10.13 -5.73
CA LYS A 241 -23.81 9.42 -6.74
C LYS A 241 -24.16 10.30 -7.92
N SER A 242 -24.45 11.58 -7.68
CA SER A 242 -24.70 12.56 -8.76
C SER A 242 -23.48 12.79 -9.67
N LEU A 243 -22.28 12.55 -9.15
CA LEU A 243 -21.01 12.58 -9.89
C LEU A 243 -20.62 11.22 -10.51
N GLY A 244 -21.47 10.19 -10.36
CA GLY A 244 -21.19 8.83 -10.82
C GLY A 244 -20.15 8.09 -9.93
N LEU A 245 -20.06 8.47 -8.66
CA LEU A 245 -19.13 7.90 -7.67
C LEU A 245 -19.89 7.20 -6.54
N GLY A 246 -19.23 6.29 -5.83
CA GLY A 246 -19.83 5.54 -4.72
C GLY A 246 -20.94 4.60 -5.14
N LEU A 247 -21.00 4.18 -6.42
CA LEU A 247 -22.09 3.38 -6.97
C LEU A 247 -22.08 1.93 -6.47
N GLY A 248 -20.90 1.40 -6.08
CA GLY A 248 -20.72 0.07 -5.50
C GLY A 248 -20.71 0.04 -3.97
N GLY A 249 -20.78 1.21 -3.32
CA GLY A 249 -20.74 1.33 -1.86
C GLY A 249 -22.04 0.84 -1.21
N ASN A 250 -21.91 0.02 -0.17
CA ASN A 250 -23.00 -0.50 0.63
C ASN A 250 -22.54 -0.76 2.08
N LEU A 251 -23.44 -1.20 2.96
CA LEU A 251 -23.12 -1.43 4.39
C LEU A 251 -22.20 -2.64 4.64
N GLU A 252 -21.93 -3.49 3.64
CA GLU A 252 -21.01 -4.62 3.77
C GLU A 252 -19.55 -4.21 3.51
N ASN A 253 -19.34 -3.15 2.69
CA ASN A 253 -18.02 -2.72 2.25
C ASN A 253 -17.63 -1.28 2.65
N CYS A 254 -18.49 -0.58 3.40
CA CYS A 254 -18.24 0.77 3.86
C CYS A 254 -18.97 1.03 5.17
N ILE A 255 -18.32 1.75 6.11
CA ILE A 255 -19.00 2.27 7.28
C ILE A 255 -19.71 3.55 6.87
N ILE A 256 -21.04 3.58 7.01
CA ILE A 256 -21.85 4.75 6.69
C ILE A 256 -22.24 5.46 7.99
N ILE A 257 -21.97 6.75 8.04
CA ILE A 257 -22.27 7.63 9.17
C ILE A 257 -23.41 8.56 8.75
N ASP A 258 -24.56 8.47 9.45
CA ASP A 258 -25.65 9.39 9.29
C ASP A 258 -25.78 10.27 10.53
N ASN A 259 -25.49 11.56 10.41
CA ASN A 259 -25.33 12.50 11.51
C ASN A 259 -24.32 11.95 12.56
N ASP A 260 -24.81 11.51 13.71
CA ASP A 260 -24.00 11.01 14.83
C ASP A 260 -24.16 9.48 15.02
N LYS A 261 -24.66 8.76 14.00
CA LYS A 261 -24.94 7.33 14.11
C LYS A 261 -24.23 6.54 13.02
N ILE A 262 -23.69 5.39 13.41
CA ILE A 262 -23.19 4.37 12.50
C ILE A 262 -24.38 3.55 12.03
N MET A 263 -24.55 3.44 10.70
CA MET A 263 -25.69 2.79 10.08
C MET A 263 -25.49 1.28 9.89
N ASN A 264 -24.23 0.81 9.98
CA ASN A 264 -23.92 -0.60 9.83
C ASN A 264 -24.51 -1.41 10.99
N PRO A 265 -25.30 -2.48 10.74
CA PRO A 265 -25.98 -3.25 11.79
C PRO A 265 -25.01 -3.85 12.83
N ASP A 266 -23.83 -4.30 12.38
CA ASP A 266 -22.82 -4.91 13.22
C ASP A 266 -21.91 -3.89 13.91
N GLY A 267 -22.13 -2.59 13.70
CA GLY A 267 -21.32 -1.53 14.27
C GLY A 267 -19.89 -1.49 13.73
N LEU A 268 -18.96 -1.09 14.60
CA LEU A 268 -17.51 -1.01 14.30
C LEU A 268 -16.82 -2.34 14.65
N ARG A 269 -15.79 -2.70 13.87
CA ARG A 269 -14.86 -3.80 14.16
C ARG A 269 -13.90 -3.45 15.31
N HIS A 270 -13.58 -2.15 15.45
CA HIS A 270 -12.71 -1.60 16.51
C HIS A 270 -13.24 -0.26 16.98
N GLU A 271 -13.04 0.07 18.24
CA GLU A 271 -13.45 1.38 18.80
C GLU A 271 -12.87 2.55 18.01
N ASN A 272 -11.62 2.44 17.55
CA ASN A 272 -10.91 3.45 16.76
C ASN A 272 -10.74 3.04 15.27
N GLU A 273 -11.74 2.35 14.70
CA GLU A 273 -11.66 1.81 13.33
C GLU A 273 -11.39 2.89 12.28
N PHE A 274 -11.94 4.09 12.45
CA PHE A 274 -11.73 5.21 11.53
C PHE A 274 -10.27 5.66 11.43
N SER A 275 -9.58 5.80 12.57
CA SER A 275 -8.15 6.15 12.56
C SER A 275 -7.27 5.00 12.08
N ARG A 276 -7.63 3.73 12.38
CA ARG A 276 -6.95 2.55 11.83
C ARG A 276 -7.06 2.47 10.33
N HIS A 277 -8.24 2.82 9.77
CA HIS A 277 -8.43 2.88 8.33
C HIS A 277 -7.57 3.99 7.70
N LYS A 278 -7.52 5.18 8.30
CA LYS A 278 -6.64 6.25 7.80
C LYS A 278 -5.15 5.90 7.91
N LEU A 279 -4.78 5.08 8.88
CA LEU A 279 -3.43 4.52 8.96
C LEU A 279 -3.19 3.49 7.84
N LEU A 280 -4.16 2.60 7.56
CA LEU A 280 -4.13 1.66 6.44
C LEU A 280 -3.93 2.40 5.11
N ASP A 281 -4.73 3.45 4.85
CA ASP A 281 -4.60 4.30 3.66
C ASP A 281 -3.17 4.86 3.53
N ALA A 282 -2.62 5.39 4.64
CA ALA A 282 -1.27 5.94 4.64
C ALA A 282 -0.20 4.88 4.34
N VAL A 283 -0.36 3.66 4.87
CA VAL A 283 0.54 2.52 4.58
C VAL A 283 0.56 2.18 3.09
N GLY A 284 -0.61 2.17 2.45
CA GLY A 284 -0.75 1.91 1.01
C GLY A 284 -0.21 3.05 0.15
N ASP A 285 -0.59 4.29 0.47
CA ASP A 285 -0.14 5.47 -0.24
C ASP A 285 1.39 5.63 -0.18
N MET A 286 1.98 5.43 1.01
CA MET A 286 3.43 5.50 1.19
C MET A 286 4.17 4.39 0.43
N TYR A 287 3.53 3.25 0.16
CA TYR A 287 4.14 2.18 -0.63
C TYR A 287 4.25 2.54 -2.12
N THR A 288 3.57 3.59 -2.58
CA THR A 288 3.83 4.19 -3.91
C THR A 288 5.20 4.89 -4.00
N ALA A 289 5.98 4.97 -2.92
CA ALA A 289 7.40 5.28 -3.01
C ALA A 289 8.18 4.26 -3.86
N GLY A 290 7.62 3.06 -4.09
CA GLY A 290 8.26 1.94 -4.78
C GLY A 290 9.24 1.15 -3.90
N TYR A 291 9.32 1.47 -2.61
CA TYR A 291 10.20 0.88 -1.61
C TYR A 291 9.51 0.87 -0.25
N LYS A 292 9.90 -0.04 0.64
CA LYS A 292 9.62 0.12 2.07
C LYS A 292 10.37 1.34 2.61
N ILE A 293 9.69 2.16 3.43
CA ILE A 293 10.25 3.40 3.97
C ILE A 293 10.77 3.16 5.38
N GLN A 294 12.08 3.23 5.57
CA GLN A 294 12.68 3.31 6.91
C GLN A 294 12.59 4.75 7.42
N GLY A 295 11.66 4.96 8.34
CA GLY A 295 11.30 6.27 8.87
C GLY A 295 10.01 6.23 9.67
N SER A 296 9.67 7.32 10.32
CA SER A 296 8.41 7.49 11.05
C SER A 296 7.50 8.46 10.31
N TYR A 297 6.35 7.96 9.86
CA TYR A 297 5.27 8.73 9.24
C TYR A 297 4.33 9.27 10.30
N LEU A 298 3.95 10.54 10.19
CA LEU A 298 2.90 11.18 10.97
C LEU A 298 1.93 11.88 10.02
N GLY A 299 0.65 11.49 10.07
CA GLY A 299 -0.45 12.15 9.38
C GLY A 299 -1.44 12.73 10.38
N ILE A 300 -1.62 14.05 10.39
CA ILE A 300 -2.65 14.76 11.17
C ILE A 300 -3.69 15.30 10.20
N ARG A 301 -4.92 14.78 10.27
CA ARG A 301 -6.00 15.10 9.32
C ARG A 301 -5.56 14.95 7.85
N SER A 302 -4.60 14.04 7.60
CA SER A 302 -4.07 13.76 6.27
C SER A 302 -5.03 12.88 5.46
N GLY A 303 -4.71 12.73 4.17
CA GLY A 303 -5.39 11.84 3.23
C GLY A 303 -4.51 11.69 2.00
N HIS A 304 -5.00 11.01 0.97
CA HIS A 304 -4.25 10.63 -0.23
C HIS A 304 -3.48 11.79 -0.87
N TYR A 305 -4.11 12.97 -0.97
CA TYR A 305 -3.45 14.18 -1.49
C TYR A 305 -2.20 14.56 -0.69
N MET A 306 -2.32 14.67 0.64
CA MET A 306 -1.20 15.03 1.51
C MET A 306 -0.12 13.96 1.51
N ASN A 307 -0.50 12.69 1.43
CA ASN A 307 0.41 11.56 1.34
C ASN A 307 1.24 11.61 0.06
N ASN A 308 0.60 11.84 -1.10
CA ASN A 308 1.31 11.99 -2.36
C ASN A 308 2.17 13.27 -2.41
N LEU A 309 1.69 14.38 -1.85
CA LEU A 309 2.46 15.61 -1.73
C LEU A 309 3.73 15.40 -0.90
N LEU A 310 3.63 14.66 0.21
CA LEU A 310 4.78 14.30 1.04
C LEU A 310 5.80 13.47 0.25
N LEU A 311 5.37 12.46 -0.50
CA LEU A 311 6.29 11.68 -1.34
C LEU A 311 6.95 12.52 -2.42
N LYS A 312 6.22 13.42 -3.07
CA LYS A 312 6.81 14.39 -4.02
C LYS A 312 7.89 15.24 -3.35
N GLU A 313 7.65 15.69 -2.12
CA GLU A 313 8.64 16.47 -1.36
C GLU A 313 9.83 15.59 -0.93
N VAL A 314 9.63 14.34 -0.53
CA VAL A 314 10.72 13.40 -0.25
C VAL A 314 11.64 13.28 -1.46
N PHE A 315 11.09 13.02 -2.64
CA PHE A 315 11.86 12.81 -3.87
C PHE A 315 12.34 14.11 -4.56
N SER A 316 11.95 15.28 -4.03
CA SER A 316 12.41 16.59 -4.57
C SER A 316 13.92 16.81 -4.40
N SER A 317 14.57 16.13 -3.45
CA SER A 317 16.00 16.28 -3.19
C SER A 317 16.63 14.99 -2.68
N SER A 318 17.75 14.61 -3.26
CA SER A 318 18.57 13.47 -2.79
C SER A 318 19.12 13.62 -1.37
N SER A 319 19.08 14.84 -0.79
CA SER A 319 19.45 15.07 0.61
C SER A 319 18.36 14.62 1.61
N ASN A 320 17.16 14.31 1.14
CA ASN A 320 16.03 13.90 1.97
C ASN A 320 16.07 12.40 2.32
N TYR A 321 16.66 11.58 1.45
CA TYR A 321 16.62 10.13 1.54
C TYR A 321 17.87 9.47 0.99
N LYS A 322 17.99 8.18 1.26
CA LYS A 322 18.96 7.29 0.62
C LYS A 322 18.30 5.94 0.36
N ILE A 323 18.50 5.39 -0.84
CA ILE A 323 18.12 4.01 -1.13
C ILE A 323 19.29 3.12 -0.69
N ILE A 324 18.99 2.18 0.20
CA ILE A 324 19.98 1.23 0.75
C ILE A 324 19.51 -0.20 0.51
N ASP A 325 20.44 -1.14 0.47
CA ASP A 325 20.10 -2.55 0.58
C ASP A 325 19.70 -2.86 2.02
N SER A 326 18.71 -3.73 2.21
CA SER A 326 18.38 -4.26 3.53
C SER A 326 19.60 -4.94 4.16
N LEU A 327 19.74 -4.80 5.47
CA LEU A 327 20.84 -5.43 6.22
C LEU A 327 20.52 -6.92 6.41
N GLU A 328 21.54 -7.77 6.23
CA GLU A 328 21.46 -9.17 6.63
C GLU A 328 21.11 -9.26 8.13
N PRO A 329 20.18 -10.15 8.52
CA PRO A 329 20.03 -10.47 9.93
C PRO A 329 21.40 -10.89 10.47
N LEU A 330 21.83 -10.28 11.57
CA LEU A 330 22.99 -10.77 12.30
C LEU A 330 22.70 -12.24 12.60
N ALA A 331 23.54 -13.16 12.11
CA ALA A 331 23.46 -14.56 12.49
C ALA A 331 23.50 -14.60 14.02
N GLU A 332 22.39 -14.89 14.67
CA GLU A 332 22.40 -15.20 16.09
C GLU A 332 23.32 -16.42 16.22
N ASN A 333 24.49 -16.23 16.78
CA ASN A 333 25.35 -17.29 17.22
C ASN A 333 24.60 -18.00 18.35
N ILE A 334 23.74 -18.95 17.99
CA ILE A 334 23.23 -19.95 18.91
C ILE A 334 24.41 -20.91 19.16
N GLU A 335 25.39 -20.47 19.96
CA GLU A 335 26.21 -21.40 20.72
C GLU A 335 25.28 -22.09 21.71
N MET A 336 24.67 -23.20 21.28
CA MET A 336 24.18 -24.18 22.22
C MET A 336 25.39 -24.69 23.00
N SER A 337 25.62 -24.10 24.17
CA SER A 337 26.45 -24.68 25.19
C SER A 337 25.80 -26.01 25.62
N ILE A 338 26.16 -27.07 24.94
CA ILE A 338 25.91 -28.44 25.44
C ILE A 338 26.84 -28.57 26.67
N GLY A 339 26.26 -28.23 27.82
CA GLY A 339 26.86 -28.55 29.10
C GLY A 339 27.08 -30.07 29.21
N SER A 340 28.30 -30.49 29.05
CA SER A 340 28.73 -31.84 29.43
C SER A 340 28.70 -31.92 30.95
N GLU A 341 27.61 -32.35 31.54
CA GLU A 341 27.63 -32.90 32.89
C GLU A 341 28.26 -34.31 32.82
N SER A 342 29.53 -34.35 33.17
CA SER A 342 30.23 -35.61 33.48
C SER A 342 29.60 -36.25 34.73
N LEU A 343 28.91 -37.36 34.54
CA LEU A 343 28.65 -38.29 35.62
C LEU A 343 29.97 -38.92 36.06
N VAL A 344 30.42 -38.59 37.25
CA VAL A 344 31.45 -39.35 37.98
C VAL A 344 30.82 -39.91 39.24
N SER A 345 30.85 -41.26 39.27
CA SER A 345 30.73 -42.20 40.39
C SER A 345 29.54 -42.08 41.33
#